data_0eff5b370b716b56ca932ad1a12cc532
#
_entry.id   0eff5b370b716b56ca932ad1a12cc532
#
_cell.length_a   1.000
_cell.length_b   1.000
_cell.length_c   1.000
_cell.angle_alpha   90.00
_cell.angle_beta   90.00
_cell.angle_gamma   90.00
#
_symmetry.space_group_name_H-M   'P 1'
#
loop_
_entity.id
_entity.type
_entity.pdbx_description
1 polymer ?
#
loop_
_entity_poly.entity_id
_entity_poly.type
_entity_poly.pdbx_seq_one_letter_code
_entity_poly.pdbx_strand_id
1 'polypeptide(L)'
;MDHLDSTRAEFARQAAQFSQSPATTDPALVARFVDAVGRAAHGRVLDVACGPGIVTAALAAVAREVVALDLTPEMLAKAKARCSAAGRTNVLFKQGSASDLAFTAGSFDAVVTRLSFHHFLEPHNVLVEMLRVLKVGGTLAVADVVSSEDADKAALQNAIEALRDPSHVRMLSGSELVGLIAGAGVAVDHQESWDKAREFEEWVGIVANPERVAPLRTVVRALAEAGQDAGLGLSLRQGGIHFFHRWQMVVGTKRPCP
;
A
#
# COMPACT_ATOMS: atom_id res chain seq x y z
N MET A 1 11.48 -12.17 17.47
CA MET A 1 10.13 -11.74 17.03
C MET A 1 10.10 -11.98 15.53
N ASP A 2 9.14 -12.75 15.04
CA ASP A 2 8.93 -12.98 13.63
C ASP A 2 8.58 -11.64 12.93
N HIS A 3 8.88 -11.52 11.63
CA HIS A 3 8.56 -10.30 10.87
C HIS A 3 7.06 -9.97 10.89
N LEU A 4 6.21 -10.98 10.77
CA LEU A 4 4.75 -10.79 10.85
C LEU A 4 4.31 -10.25 12.21
N ASP A 5 4.93 -10.72 13.30
CA ASP A 5 4.65 -10.19 14.65
C ASP A 5 5.10 -8.74 14.79
N SER A 6 6.28 -8.41 14.24
CA SER A 6 6.80 -7.04 14.22
C SER A 6 5.89 -6.10 13.40
N THR A 7 5.50 -6.54 12.22
CA THR A 7 4.58 -5.80 11.33
C THR A 7 3.24 -5.57 12.00
N ARG A 8 2.65 -6.61 12.63
CA ARG A 8 1.39 -6.50 13.35
C ARG A 8 1.47 -5.50 14.51
N ALA A 9 2.54 -5.58 15.32
CA ALA A 9 2.74 -4.67 16.45
C ALA A 9 2.90 -3.22 16.00
N GLU A 10 3.64 -3.00 14.90
CA GLU A 10 3.87 -1.67 14.35
C GLU A 10 2.58 -1.07 13.80
N PHE A 11 1.80 -1.80 13.01
CA PHE A 11 0.52 -1.32 12.48
C PHE A 11 -0.56 -1.17 13.55
N ALA A 12 -0.55 -1.98 14.61
CA ALA A 12 -1.42 -1.76 15.77
C ALA A 12 -1.15 -0.37 16.40
N ARG A 13 0.13 -0.01 16.55
CA ARG A 13 0.56 1.28 17.08
C ARG A 13 0.20 2.45 16.15
N GLN A 14 0.36 2.28 14.84
CA GLN A 14 0.12 3.32 13.83
C GLN A 14 -1.36 3.50 13.45
N ALA A 15 -2.26 2.58 13.83
CA ALA A 15 -3.62 2.50 13.29
C ALA A 15 -4.41 3.81 13.40
N ALA A 16 -4.24 4.57 14.47
CA ALA A 16 -4.94 5.83 14.68
C ALA A 16 -4.45 6.93 13.70
N GLN A 17 -3.14 7.14 13.64
CA GLN A 17 -2.50 8.17 12.81
C GLN A 17 -2.64 7.84 11.33
N PHE A 18 -2.39 6.58 10.95
CA PHE A 18 -2.52 6.13 9.57
C PHE A 18 -3.94 6.34 9.03
N SER A 19 -4.96 6.10 9.87
CA SER A 19 -6.37 6.27 9.46
C SER A 19 -6.77 7.72 9.16
N GLN A 20 -5.98 8.70 9.56
CA GLN A 20 -6.26 10.12 9.41
C GLN A 20 -5.25 10.86 8.51
N SER A 21 -4.17 10.20 8.08
CA SER A 21 -3.13 10.84 7.27
C SER A 21 -3.71 11.38 5.95
N PRO A 22 -3.52 12.67 5.63
CA PRO A 22 -3.97 13.25 4.37
C PRO A 22 -3.40 12.56 3.13
N ALA A 23 -2.20 11.98 3.25
CA ALA A 23 -1.57 11.27 2.16
C ALA A 23 -2.29 9.97 1.79
N THR A 24 -2.88 9.29 2.77
CA THR A 24 -3.57 8.00 2.56
C THR A 24 -5.07 8.17 2.31
N THR A 25 -5.69 9.24 2.83
CA THR A 25 -7.14 9.48 2.78
C THR A 25 -7.60 10.38 1.65
N ASP A 26 -6.70 10.88 0.79
CA ASP A 26 -7.01 11.75 -0.34
C ASP A 26 -8.15 11.16 -1.22
N PRO A 27 -9.36 11.77 -1.23
CA PRO A 27 -10.52 11.18 -1.89
C PRO A 27 -10.35 11.04 -3.40
N ALA A 28 -9.59 11.93 -4.04
CA ALA A 28 -9.35 11.89 -5.47
C ALA A 28 -8.47 10.69 -5.85
N LEU A 29 -7.42 10.41 -5.06
CA LEU A 29 -6.56 9.25 -5.27
C LEU A 29 -7.29 7.93 -4.98
N VAL A 30 -8.18 7.92 -3.98
CA VAL A 30 -9.00 6.74 -3.67
C VAL A 30 -10.00 6.48 -4.78
N ALA A 31 -10.71 7.49 -5.26
CA ALA A 31 -11.66 7.37 -6.37
C ALA A 31 -10.95 6.86 -7.64
N ARG A 32 -9.82 7.48 -8.01
CA ARG A 32 -8.99 7.07 -9.14
C ARG A 32 -8.57 5.58 -9.07
N PHE A 33 -8.20 5.10 -7.87
CA PHE A 33 -7.86 3.69 -7.68
C PHE A 33 -9.08 2.77 -7.90
N VAL A 34 -10.25 3.13 -7.34
CA VAL A 34 -11.49 2.37 -7.53
C VAL A 34 -11.95 2.38 -8.98
N ASP A 35 -11.87 3.53 -9.66
CA ASP A 35 -12.23 3.67 -11.08
C ASP A 35 -11.33 2.80 -11.98
N ALA A 36 -10.05 2.69 -11.64
CA ALA A 36 -9.09 1.86 -12.38
C ALA A 36 -9.40 0.36 -12.29
N VAL A 37 -10.03 -0.12 -11.19
CA VAL A 37 -10.51 -1.51 -11.08
C VAL A 37 -11.63 -1.81 -12.10
N GLY A 38 -12.33 -0.78 -12.54
CA GLY A 38 -13.32 -0.87 -13.61
C GLY A 38 -14.53 -1.73 -13.24
N ARG A 39 -15.07 -2.48 -14.23
CA ARG A 39 -16.29 -3.29 -14.05
C ARG A 39 -16.16 -4.35 -12.97
N ALA A 40 -14.97 -4.88 -12.73
CA ALA A 40 -14.74 -5.90 -11.71
C ALA A 40 -14.99 -5.38 -10.30
N ALA A 41 -14.91 -4.06 -10.09
CA ALA A 41 -15.25 -3.40 -8.82
C ALA A 41 -16.72 -3.62 -8.41
N HIS A 42 -17.65 -3.87 -9.36
CA HIS A 42 -19.07 -4.14 -9.07
C HIS A 42 -19.34 -5.59 -8.62
N GLY A 43 -18.36 -6.47 -8.70
CA GLY A 43 -18.45 -7.88 -8.30
C GLY A 43 -18.17 -8.14 -6.83
N ARG A 44 -17.57 -9.30 -6.56
CA ARG A 44 -16.99 -9.68 -5.28
C ARG A 44 -15.53 -9.30 -5.24
N VAL A 45 -15.15 -8.38 -4.38
CA VAL A 45 -13.81 -7.79 -4.32
C VAL A 45 -13.09 -8.21 -3.05
N LEU A 46 -11.80 -8.57 -3.15
CA LEU A 46 -10.92 -8.75 -2.01
C LEU A 46 -9.97 -7.55 -1.90
N ASP A 47 -10.00 -6.87 -0.76
CA ASP A 47 -9.06 -5.82 -0.39
C ASP A 47 -8.01 -6.43 0.56
N VAL A 48 -6.82 -6.72 0.05
CA VAL A 48 -5.71 -7.39 0.76
C VAL A 48 -4.87 -6.36 1.48
N ALA A 49 -4.61 -6.59 2.77
CA ALA A 49 -3.97 -5.63 3.67
C ALA A 49 -4.73 -4.30 3.66
N CYS A 50 -6.03 -4.37 3.95
CA CYS A 50 -6.97 -3.26 3.79
C CYS A 50 -6.71 -2.08 4.75
N GLY A 51 -5.86 -2.27 5.77
CA GLY A 51 -5.55 -1.27 6.79
C GLY A 51 -6.82 -0.72 7.45
N PRO A 52 -6.94 0.61 7.61
CA PRO A 52 -8.10 1.23 8.25
C PRO A 52 -9.32 1.37 7.32
N GLY A 53 -9.37 0.60 6.21
CA GLY A 53 -10.53 0.46 5.34
C GLY A 53 -10.81 1.65 4.42
N ILE A 54 -9.79 2.42 4.05
CA ILE A 54 -9.96 3.60 3.18
C ILE A 54 -10.47 3.18 1.79
N VAL A 55 -9.76 2.22 1.16
CA VAL A 55 -10.15 1.65 -0.13
C VAL A 55 -11.39 0.78 0.01
N THR A 56 -11.45 -0.03 1.07
CA THR A 56 -12.62 -0.88 1.39
C THR A 56 -13.94 -0.11 1.37
N ALA A 57 -14.01 1.04 2.07
CA ALA A 57 -15.23 1.84 2.16
C ALA A 57 -15.65 2.45 0.80
N ALA A 58 -14.67 2.79 -0.04
CA ALA A 58 -14.91 3.30 -1.39
C ALA A 58 -15.37 2.18 -2.33
N LEU A 59 -14.71 1.02 -2.32
CA LEU A 59 -15.14 -0.16 -3.08
C LEU A 59 -16.54 -0.61 -2.69
N ALA A 60 -16.87 -0.61 -1.39
CA ALA A 60 -18.19 -1.01 -0.90
C ALA A 60 -19.31 -0.08 -1.35
N ALA A 61 -19.00 1.09 -1.90
CA ALA A 61 -19.98 1.96 -2.52
C ALA A 61 -20.53 1.42 -3.86
N VAL A 62 -19.72 0.62 -4.56
CA VAL A 62 -20.03 0.14 -5.91
C VAL A 62 -20.06 -1.40 -6.00
N ALA A 63 -19.37 -2.09 -5.11
CA ALA A 63 -19.25 -3.55 -5.12
C ALA A 63 -20.54 -4.25 -4.64
N ARG A 64 -20.79 -5.45 -5.16
CA ARG A 64 -21.78 -6.35 -4.59
C ARG A 64 -21.38 -6.81 -3.19
N GLU A 65 -20.13 -7.16 -3.00
CA GLU A 65 -19.53 -7.59 -1.73
C GLU A 65 -18.05 -7.21 -1.71
N VAL A 66 -17.57 -6.71 -0.58
CA VAL A 66 -16.14 -6.53 -0.32
C VAL A 66 -15.72 -7.44 0.83
N VAL A 67 -14.64 -8.19 0.64
CA VAL A 67 -13.93 -8.86 1.73
C VAL A 67 -12.69 -8.02 2.04
N ALA A 68 -12.61 -7.50 3.25
CA ALA A 68 -11.50 -6.70 3.75
C ALA A 68 -10.62 -7.59 4.65
N LEU A 69 -9.40 -7.88 4.21
CA LEU A 69 -8.45 -8.72 4.94
C LEU A 69 -7.29 -7.87 5.44
N ASP A 70 -6.98 -8.00 6.72
CA ASP A 70 -5.78 -7.39 7.32
C ASP A 70 -5.20 -8.31 8.41
N LEU A 71 -3.89 -8.21 8.62
CA LEU A 71 -3.18 -8.94 9.65
C LEU A 71 -3.51 -8.41 11.07
N THR A 72 -3.85 -7.12 11.17
CA THR A 72 -3.90 -6.33 12.40
C THR A 72 -5.33 -6.09 12.85
N PRO A 73 -5.75 -6.62 14.03
CA PRO A 73 -7.11 -6.40 14.55
C PRO A 73 -7.48 -4.93 14.73
N GLU A 74 -6.53 -4.09 15.13
CA GLU A 74 -6.72 -2.65 15.33
C GLU A 74 -7.04 -1.93 14.01
N MET A 75 -6.38 -2.34 12.91
CA MET A 75 -6.70 -1.85 11.56
C MET A 75 -8.12 -2.27 11.16
N LEU A 76 -8.49 -3.53 11.37
CA LEU A 76 -9.84 -4.03 11.08
C LEU A 76 -10.90 -3.31 11.91
N ALA A 77 -10.61 -2.96 13.17
CA ALA A 77 -11.53 -2.16 13.99
C ALA A 77 -11.76 -0.76 13.39
N LYS A 78 -10.70 -0.11 12.89
CA LYS A 78 -10.81 1.17 12.17
C LYS A 78 -11.57 1.02 10.85
N ALA A 79 -11.32 -0.06 10.10
CA ALA A 79 -12.02 -0.35 8.86
C ALA A 79 -13.52 -0.55 9.08
N LYS A 80 -13.90 -1.32 10.12
CA LYS A 80 -15.31 -1.51 10.51
C LYS A 80 -15.99 -0.18 10.85
N ALA A 81 -15.35 0.63 11.69
CA ALA A 81 -15.88 1.94 12.08
C ALA A 81 -16.05 2.86 10.87
N ARG A 82 -15.07 2.91 9.95
CA ARG A 82 -15.14 3.69 8.71
C ARG A 82 -16.28 3.24 7.81
N CYS A 83 -16.40 1.95 7.56
CA CYS A 83 -17.46 1.40 6.72
C CYS A 83 -18.85 1.64 7.34
N SER A 84 -18.99 1.45 8.66
CA SER A 84 -20.23 1.74 9.37
C SER A 84 -20.62 3.22 9.27
N ALA A 85 -19.68 4.13 9.51
CA ALA A 85 -19.92 5.58 9.38
C ALA A 85 -20.31 5.99 7.95
N ALA A 86 -19.82 5.26 6.94
CA ALA A 86 -20.20 5.45 5.53
C ALA A 86 -21.48 4.68 5.11
N GLY A 87 -22.18 4.02 6.05
CA GLY A 87 -23.39 3.23 5.76
C GLY A 87 -23.15 1.98 4.90
N ARG A 88 -21.93 1.41 4.92
CA ARG A 88 -21.61 0.21 4.13
C ARG A 88 -21.97 -1.05 4.91
N THR A 89 -22.87 -1.87 4.36
CA THR A 89 -23.35 -3.11 4.98
C THR A 89 -22.89 -4.37 4.26
N ASN A 90 -22.24 -4.22 3.10
CA ASN A 90 -21.79 -5.27 2.19
C ASN A 90 -20.29 -5.60 2.36
N VAL A 91 -19.72 -5.42 3.57
CA VAL A 91 -18.32 -5.67 3.85
C VAL A 91 -18.16 -6.81 4.86
N LEU A 92 -17.35 -7.81 4.50
CA LEU A 92 -16.89 -8.88 5.40
C LEU A 92 -15.45 -8.61 5.83
N PHE A 93 -15.21 -8.54 7.14
CA PHE A 93 -13.87 -8.30 7.69
C PHE A 93 -13.25 -9.62 8.13
N LYS A 94 -12.05 -9.90 7.68
CA LYS A 94 -11.29 -11.11 7.98
C LYS A 94 -9.89 -10.75 8.47
N GLN A 95 -9.51 -11.31 9.61
CA GLN A 95 -8.12 -11.27 10.04
C GLN A 95 -7.35 -12.42 9.35
N GLY A 96 -6.18 -12.10 8.78
CA GLY A 96 -5.35 -13.09 8.09
C GLY A 96 -4.11 -12.49 7.47
N SER A 97 -3.21 -13.36 7.03
CA SER A 97 -2.00 -12.98 6.29
C SER A 97 -2.27 -12.90 4.79
N ALA A 98 -1.64 -11.93 4.13
CA ALA A 98 -1.66 -11.82 2.67
C ALA A 98 -0.92 -12.98 1.98
N SER A 99 0.01 -13.64 2.68
CA SER A 99 0.78 -14.78 2.17
C SER A 99 0.07 -16.14 2.28
N ASP A 100 -1.10 -16.17 2.95
CA ASP A 100 -1.92 -17.38 3.11
C ASP A 100 -3.40 -16.97 3.14
N LEU A 101 -4.00 -16.85 1.97
CA LEU A 101 -5.36 -16.40 1.81
C LEU A 101 -6.34 -17.57 1.97
N ALA A 102 -7.01 -17.67 3.10
CA ALA A 102 -7.97 -18.74 3.42
C ALA A 102 -9.28 -18.62 2.60
N PHE A 103 -9.14 -18.51 1.27
CA PHE A 103 -10.25 -18.46 0.31
C PHE A 103 -10.05 -19.48 -0.81
N THR A 104 -11.16 -19.94 -1.38
CA THR A 104 -11.16 -20.83 -2.53
C THR A 104 -10.56 -20.14 -3.76
N ALA A 105 -9.82 -20.90 -4.58
CA ALA A 105 -9.30 -20.39 -5.84
C ALA A 105 -10.43 -19.84 -6.74
N GLY A 106 -10.16 -18.73 -7.42
CA GLY A 106 -11.09 -18.13 -8.35
C GLY A 106 -12.40 -17.63 -7.73
N SER A 107 -12.37 -17.17 -6.47
CA SER A 107 -13.57 -16.71 -5.75
C SER A 107 -13.87 -15.21 -5.85
N PHE A 108 -12.94 -14.40 -6.39
CA PHE A 108 -13.09 -12.95 -6.49
C PHE A 108 -13.07 -12.46 -7.94
N ASP A 109 -13.90 -11.45 -8.22
CA ASP A 109 -13.94 -10.77 -9.52
C ASP A 109 -12.81 -9.73 -9.63
N ALA A 110 -12.44 -9.13 -8.49
CA ALA A 110 -11.25 -8.29 -8.35
C ALA A 110 -10.50 -8.59 -7.06
N VAL A 111 -9.17 -8.46 -7.09
CA VAL A 111 -8.29 -8.49 -5.91
C VAL A 111 -7.43 -7.24 -5.95
N VAL A 112 -7.48 -6.48 -4.87
CA VAL A 112 -6.79 -5.19 -4.81
C VAL A 112 -5.91 -5.10 -3.56
N THR A 113 -4.88 -4.26 -3.62
CA THR A 113 -4.08 -3.88 -2.47
C THR A 113 -3.46 -2.51 -2.70
N ARG A 114 -3.29 -1.73 -1.62
CA ARG A 114 -2.72 -0.39 -1.70
C ARG A 114 -1.83 -0.08 -0.51
N LEU A 115 -0.59 0.36 -0.79
CA LEU A 115 0.41 0.76 0.22
C LEU A 115 0.78 -0.38 1.18
N SER A 116 1.07 -1.57 0.62
CA SER A 116 1.35 -2.76 1.41
C SER A 116 2.48 -3.63 0.86
N PHE A 117 2.79 -3.57 -0.44
CA PHE A 117 3.82 -4.40 -1.06
C PHE A 117 5.20 -4.17 -0.44
N HIS A 118 5.52 -2.93 -0.05
CA HIS A 118 6.78 -2.57 0.58
C HIS A 118 6.95 -3.12 2.01
N HIS A 119 5.91 -3.76 2.57
CA HIS A 119 5.96 -4.48 3.86
C HIS A 119 6.05 -6.00 3.72
N PHE A 120 5.89 -6.55 2.51
CA PHE A 120 5.93 -8.00 2.32
C PHE A 120 7.37 -8.50 2.19
N LEU A 121 7.76 -9.50 3.01
CA LEU A 121 9.05 -10.18 2.87
C LEU A 121 9.20 -10.84 1.51
N GLU A 122 8.13 -11.51 1.07
CA GLU A 122 8.07 -12.28 -0.16
C GLU A 122 6.91 -11.78 -1.02
N PRO A 123 7.05 -10.60 -1.69
CA PRO A 123 5.95 -10.01 -2.45
C PRO A 123 5.48 -10.89 -3.61
N HIS A 124 6.37 -11.73 -4.17
CA HIS A 124 6.00 -12.73 -5.17
C HIS A 124 5.00 -13.75 -4.62
N ASN A 125 5.23 -14.29 -3.42
CA ASN A 125 4.35 -15.29 -2.82
C ASN A 125 2.97 -14.69 -2.50
N VAL A 126 2.93 -13.45 -2.02
CA VAL A 126 1.68 -12.72 -1.81
C VAL A 126 0.93 -12.53 -3.13
N LEU A 127 1.63 -12.15 -4.19
CA LEU A 127 1.03 -11.99 -5.52
C LEU A 127 0.46 -13.31 -6.05
N VAL A 128 1.16 -14.44 -5.86
CA VAL A 128 0.68 -15.79 -6.24
C VAL A 128 -0.62 -16.11 -5.51
N GLU A 129 -0.71 -15.85 -4.20
CA GLU A 129 -1.95 -16.05 -3.42
C GLU A 129 -3.08 -15.13 -3.89
N MET A 130 -2.81 -13.84 -4.14
CA MET A 130 -3.78 -12.90 -4.70
C MET A 130 -4.31 -13.41 -6.05
N LEU A 131 -3.43 -13.89 -6.92
CA LEU A 131 -3.82 -14.46 -8.21
C LEU A 131 -4.54 -15.80 -8.07
N ARG A 132 -4.18 -16.64 -7.11
CA ARG A 132 -4.89 -17.90 -6.86
C ARG A 132 -6.37 -17.67 -6.60
N VAL A 133 -6.68 -16.71 -5.72
CA VAL A 133 -8.07 -16.41 -5.33
C VAL A 133 -8.82 -15.56 -6.36
N LEU A 134 -8.12 -14.89 -7.28
CA LEU A 134 -8.69 -14.12 -8.38
C LEU A 134 -9.17 -15.06 -9.49
N LYS A 135 -10.36 -14.80 -10.03
CA LYS A 135 -10.89 -15.51 -11.21
C LYS A 135 -9.99 -15.30 -12.43
N VAL A 136 -9.96 -16.27 -13.33
CA VAL A 136 -9.45 -16.04 -14.68
C VAL A 136 -10.29 -14.96 -15.35
N GLY A 137 -9.66 -13.99 -15.99
CA GLY A 137 -10.31 -12.80 -16.53
C GLY A 137 -10.70 -11.76 -15.46
N GLY A 138 -10.41 -12.02 -14.18
CA GLY A 138 -10.62 -11.05 -13.10
C GLY A 138 -9.52 -9.98 -13.06
N THR A 139 -9.79 -8.88 -12.37
CA THR A 139 -8.89 -7.71 -12.28
C THR A 139 -8.04 -7.74 -11.03
N LEU A 140 -6.71 -7.64 -11.21
CA LEU A 140 -5.74 -7.30 -10.16
C LEU A 140 -5.48 -5.80 -10.20
N ALA A 141 -5.51 -5.12 -9.04
CA ALA A 141 -5.07 -3.74 -8.91
C ALA A 141 -4.12 -3.57 -7.72
N VAL A 142 -2.93 -3.06 -7.99
CA VAL A 142 -1.90 -2.78 -6.99
C VAL A 142 -1.51 -1.31 -7.09
N ALA A 143 -1.52 -0.59 -5.97
CA ALA A 143 -0.94 0.75 -5.92
C ALA A 143 0.00 0.84 -4.72
N ASP A 144 1.24 1.27 -4.95
CA ASP A 144 2.23 1.38 -3.87
C ASP A 144 3.18 2.55 -4.11
N VAL A 145 3.93 2.88 -3.06
CA VAL A 145 5.13 3.71 -3.20
C VAL A 145 6.23 2.88 -3.86
N VAL A 146 6.93 3.51 -4.79
CA VAL A 146 8.03 2.87 -5.51
C VAL A 146 9.33 3.64 -5.33
N SER A 147 10.44 2.90 -5.33
CA SER A 147 11.77 3.48 -5.27
C SER A 147 12.22 4.02 -6.63
N SER A 148 13.34 4.71 -6.63
CA SER A 148 14.04 5.11 -7.85
C SER A 148 14.45 3.89 -8.68
N GLU A 149 14.53 4.06 -10.00
CA GLU A 149 15.15 3.07 -10.90
C GLU A 149 16.70 3.05 -10.79
N ASP A 150 17.27 4.10 -10.22
CA ASP A 150 18.70 4.16 -9.87
C ASP A 150 18.94 3.37 -8.58
N ALA A 151 19.81 2.36 -8.62
CA ALA A 151 20.03 1.43 -7.53
C ALA A 151 20.58 2.09 -6.25
N ASP A 152 21.46 3.09 -6.37
CA ASP A 152 22.04 3.78 -5.23
C ASP A 152 21.00 4.67 -4.54
N LYS A 153 20.17 5.38 -5.33
CA LYS A 153 19.06 6.17 -4.82
C LYS A 153 17.99 5.26 -4.19
N ALA A 154 17.65 4.13 -4.82
CA ALA A 154 16.72 3.15 -4.27
C ALA A 154 17.21 2.58 -2.93
N ALA A 155 18.49 2.25 -2.81
CA ALA A 155 19.10 1.79 -1.55
C ALA A 155 18.97 2.83 -0.45
N LEU A 156 19.27 4.11 -0.75
CA LEU A 156 19.15 5.21 0.21
C LEU A 156 17.70 5.46 0.62
N GLN A 157 16.75 5.45 -0.33
CA GLN A 157 15.32 5.57 -0.05
C GLN A 157 14.83 4.47 0.90
N ASN A 158 15.17 3.22 0.62
CA ASN A 158 14.80 2.08 1.47
C ASN A 158 15.45 2.16 2.85
N ALA A 159 16.70 2.64 2.96
CA ALA A 159 17.34 2.84 4.25
C ALA A 159 16.64 3.92 5.09
N ILE A 160 16.22 5.03 4.47
CA ILE A 160 15.46 6.11 5.12
C ILE A 160 14.10 5.57 5.63
N GLU A 161 13.37 4.79 4.81
CA GLU A 161 12.09 4.18 5.22
C GLU A 161 12.28 3.17 6.35
N ALA A 162 13.30 2.32 6.30
CA ALA A 162 13.59 1.34 7.36
C ALA A 162 13.98 2.01 8.69
N LEU A 163 14.67 3.17 8.64
CA LEU A 163 14.93 3.98 9.84
C LEU A 163 13.64 4.51 10.46
N ARG A 164 12.67 4.89 9.63
CA ARG A 164 11.36 5.39 10.08
C ARG A 164 10.47 4.28 10.61
N ASP A 165 10.28 3.23 9.82
CA ASP A 165 9.29 2.19 10.06
C ASP A 165 9.95 0.80 10.10
N PRO A 166 9.97 0.13 11.27
CA PRO A 166 10.59 -1.19 11.40
C PRO A 166 9.85 -2.30 10.66
N SER A 167 8.61 -2.06 10.21
CA SER A 167 7.85 -2.99 9.38
C SER A 167 8.18 -2.87 7.88
N HIS A 168 8.93 -1.83 7.50
CA HIS A 168 9.36 -1.65 6.12
C HIS A 168 10.35 -2.74 5.71
N VAL A 169 10.11 -3.36 4.55
CA VAL A 169 11.02 -4.34 3.94
C VAL A 169 11.74 -3.70 2.77
N ARG A 170 11.04 -3.40 1.69
CA ARG A 170 11.64 -2.78 0.50
C ARG A 170 10.57 -2.22 -0.43
N MET A 171 10.72 -0.99 -0.84
CA MET A 171 10.04 -0.46 -2.02
C MET A 171 10.67 -1.08 -3.27
N LEU A 172 9.87 -1.68 -4.11
CA LEU A 172 10.26 -2.06 -5.46
C LEU A 172 10.40 -0.81 -6.33
N SER A 173 11.23 -0.83 -7.37
CA SER A 173 11.15 0.21 -8.39
C SER A 173 9.87 0.06 -9.22
N GLY A 174 9.53 1.08 -9.99
CA GLY A 174 8.33 1.02 -10.84
C GLY A 174 8.40 -0.11 -11.86
N SER A 175 9.56 -0.31 -12.50
CA SER A 175 9.79 -1.38 -13.46
C SER A 175 9.79 -2.77 -12.80
N GLU A 176 10.34 -2.90 -11.57
CA GLU A 176 10.29 -4.16 -10.81
C GLU A 176 8.85 -4.54 -10.45
N LEU A 177 8.02 -3.58 -10.00
CA LEU A 177 6.62 -3.85 -9.66
C LEU A 177 5.83 -4.33 -10.89
N VAL A 178 5.98 -3.64 -12.03
CA VAL A 178 5.34 -4.04 -13.29
C VAL A 178 5.84 -5.40 -13.75
N GLY A 179 7.16 -5.62 -13.73
CA GLY A 179 7.77 -6.89 -14.11
C GLY A 179 7.31 -8.07 -13.24
N LEU A 180 7.20 -7.85 -11.93
CA LEU A 180 6.69 -8.84 -10.97
C LEU A 180 5.24 -9.24 -11.32
N ILE A 181 4.36 -8.27 -11.56
CA ILE A 181 2.94 -8.50 -11.86
C ILE A 181 2.80 -9.18 -13.24
N ALA A 182 3.47 -8.69 -14.26
CA ALA A 182 3.42 -9.27 -15.60
C ALA A 182 4.00 -10.70 -15.63
N GLY A 183 5.14 -10.93 -14.94
CA GLY A 183 5.79 -12.24 -14.82
C GLY A 183 4.93 -13.28 -14.09
N ALA A 184 4.00 -12.87 -13.25
CA ALA A 184 3.05 -13.75 -12.57
C ALA A 184 1.83 -14.13 -13.43
N GLY A 185 1.78 -13.76 -14.72
CA GLY A 185 0.69 -14.14 -15.63
C GLY A 185 -0.46 -13.14 -15.71
N VAL A 186 -0.22 -11.89 -15.34
CA VAL A 186 -1.19 -10.80 -15.50
C VAL A 186 -0.93 -10.05 -16.80
N ALA A 187 -1.97 -9.83 -17.61
CA ALA A 187 -1.92 -8.85 -18.68
C ALA A 187 -2.05 -7.46 -18.06
N VAL A 188 -0.99 -6.68 -18.09
CA VAL A 188 -1.04 -5.30 -17.59
C VAL A 188 -1.83 -4.44 -18.57
N ASP A 189 -2.99 -3.97 -18.15
CA ASP A 189 -3.92 -3.19 -18.97
C ASP A 189 -3.70 -1.68 -18.77
N HIS A 190 -3.30 -1.29 -17.55
CA HIS A 190 -3.06 0.10 -17.18
C HIS A 190 -1.92 0.21 -16.16
N GLN A 191 -1.07 1.18 -16.36
CA GLN A 191 -0.06 1.58 -15.37
C GLN A 191 0.05 3.10 -15.34
N GLU A 192 0.27 3.63 -14.15
CA GLU A 192 0.33 5.04 -13.93
C GLU A 192 1.22 5.36 -12.73
N SER A 193 2.05 6.41 -12.83
CA SER A 193 2.86 6.88 -11.72
C SER A 193 2.70 8.39 -11.52
N TRP A 194 2.81 8.83 -10.27
CA TRP A 194 2.76 10.25 -9.90
C TRP A 194 3.59 10.52 -8.65
N ASP A 195 4.03 11.76 -8.51
CA ASP A 195 4.73 12.20 -7.33
C ASP A 195 3.73 12.79 -6.32
N LYS A 196 3.74 12.25 -5.10
CA LYS A 196 2.96 12.78 -3.97
C LYS A 196 3.88 13.64 -3.11
N ALA A 197 3.61 14.94 -3.05
CA ALA A 197 4.34 15.84 -2.16
C ALA A 197 4.13 15.47 -0.70
N ARG A 198 5.20 15.49 0.07
CA ARG A 198 5.23 15.17 1.49
C ARG A 198 5.96 16.24 2.29
N GLU A 199 5.50 16.46 3.48
CA GLU A 199 6.21 17.18 4.52
C GLU A 199 6.76 16.19 5.54
N PHE A 200 8.00 16.40 5.98
CA PHE A 200 8.68 15.46 6.86
C PHE A 200 7.91 15.22 8.17
N GLU A 201 7.42 16.28 8.80
CA GLU A 201 6.71 16.16 10.10
C GLU A 201 5.38 15.42 9.96
N GLU A 202 4.64 15.62 8.87
CA GLU A 202 3.44 14.83 8.56
C GLU A 202 3.77 13.36 8.37
N TRP A 203 4.82 13.08 7.61
CA TRP A 203 5.22 11.72 7.27
C TRP A 203 5.73 10.92 8.49
N VAL A 204 6.56 11.51 9.33
CA VAL A 204 7.04 10.84 10.55
C VAL A 204 5.98 10.76 11.64
N GLY A 205 5.00 11.68 11.62
CA GLY A 205 3.87 11.68 12.54
C GLY A 205 2.98 10.44 12.42
N ILE A 206 2.98 9.77 11.26
CA ILE A 206 2.24 8.51 11.06
C ILE A 206 2.81 7.40 11.96
N VAL A 207 4.14 7.30 12.03
CA VAL A 207 4.83 6.30 12.85
C VAL A 207 4.81 6.67 14.34
N ALA A 208 4.80 7.96 14.65
CA ALA A 208 4.67 8.51 16.01
C ALA A 208 5.66 7.88 17.03
N ASN A 209 6.92 7.67 16.60
CA ASN A 209 7.98 7.12 17.45
C ASN A 209 9.13 8.15 17.60
N PRO A 210 9.17 8.92 18.70
CA PRO A 210 10.17 9.99 18.90
C PRO A 210 11.63 9.50 18.86
N GLU A 211 11.90 8.28 19.34
CA GLU A 211 13.25 7.70 19.37
C GLU A 211 13.79 7.45 17.94
N ARG A 212 12.91 7.14 17.00
CA ARG A 212 13.26 6.98 15.58
C ARG A 212 13.26 8.30 14.82
N VAL A 213 12.31 9.16 15.11
CA VAL A 213 12.11 10.44 14.40
C VAL A 213 13.28 11.40 14.59
N ALA A 214 13.85 11.50 15.79
CA ALA A 214 14.92 12.45 16.06
C ALA A 214 16.21 12.17 15.24
N PRO A 215 16.78 10.95 15.25
CA PRO A 215 17.96 10.64 14.43
C PRO A 215 17.64 10.69 12.92
N LEU A 216 16.44 10.23 12.51
CA LEU A 216 16.01 10.30 11.12
C LEU A 216 15.95 11.73 10.60
N ARG A 217 15.41 12.67 11.40
CA ARG A 217 15.36 14.09 11.05
C ARG A 217 16.77 14.66 10.83
N THR A 218 17.73 14.27 11.66
CA THR A 218 19.14 14.70 11.53
C THR A 218 19.73 14.20 10.20
N VAL A 219 19.52 12.92 9.87
CA VAL A 219 20.04 12.33 8.62
C VAL A 219 19.40 13.00 7.40
N VAL A 220 18.06 13.08 7.36
CA VAL A 220 17.34 13.63 6.18
C VAL A 220 17.63 15.12 5.99
N ARG A 221 17.79 15.88 7.10
CA ARG A 221 18.20 17.28 7.02
C ARG A 221 19.61 17.43 6.45
N ALA A 222 20.56 16.64 6.93
CA ALA A 222 21.93 16.68 6.43
C ALA A 222 22.02 16.33 4.94
N LEU A 223 21.23 15.36 4.47
CA LEU A 223 21.13 15.04 3.04
C LEU A 223 20.59 16.24 2.24
N ALA A 224 19.52 16.88 2.72
CA ALA A 224 18.93 18.03 2.05
C ALA A 224 19.89 19.24 2.00
N GLU A 225 20.62 19.51 3.10
CA GLU A 225 21.63 20.57 3.18
C GLU A 225 22.82 20.31 2.26
N ALA A 226 23.20 19.04 2.07
CA ALA A 226 24.25 18.63 1.15
C ALA A 226 23.82 18.56 -0.32
N GLY A 227 22.56 18.88 -0.63
CA GLY A 227 22.00 18.77 -1.98
C GLY A 227 21.86 17.32 -2.47
N GLN A 228 21.83 16.36 -1.55
CA GLN A 228 21.63 14.94 -1.83
C GLN A 228 20.11 14.67 -1.83
N ASP A 229 19.52 14.54 -3.01
CA ASP A 229 18.06 14.40 -3.14
C ASP A 229 17.54 13.00 -2.84
N ALA A 230 18.42 11.99 -2.78
CA ALA A 230 18.07 10.57 -2.59
C ALA A 230 17.02 10.06 -3.60
N GLY A 231 16.83 10.73 -4.73
CA GLY A 231 15.72 10.46 -5.65
C GLY A 231 14.35 10.83 -5.12
N LEU A 232 14.29 11.59 -4.01
CA LEU A 232 13.06 12.06 -3.36
C LEU A 232 12.78 13.54 -3.63
N GLY A 233 13.67 14.25 -4.32
CA GLY A 233 13.59 15.70 -4.48
C GLY A 233 13.63 16.44 -3.14
N LEU A 234 14.48 15.98 -2.22
CA LEU A 234 14.65 16.57 -0.90
C LEU A 234 14.96 18.05 -1.00
N SER A 235 14.23 18.87 -0.25
CA SER A 235 14.46 20.32 -0.22
C SER A 235 14.11 20.91 1.14
N LEU A 236 14.79 22.00 1.49
CA LEU A 236 14.47 22.81 2.66
C LEU A 236 13.66 24.03 2.21
N ARG A 237 12.43 24.17 2.73
CA ARG A 237 11.54 25.31 2.44
C ARG A 237 10.98 25.83 3.76
N GLN A 238 11.13 27.13 4.01
CA GLN A 238 10.63 27.79 5.24
C GLN A 238 11.06 27.06 6.53
N GLY A 239 12.28 26.45 6.54
CA GLY A 239 12.83 25.70 7.65
C GLY A 239 12.33 24.26 7.79
N GLY A 240 11.33 23.84 7.01
CA GLY A 240 10.81 22.47 6.94
C GLY A 240 11.51 21.63 5.86
N ILE A 241 11.49 20.32 6.04
CA ILE A 241 11.98 19.34 5.06
C ILE A 241 10.79 18.90 4.20
N HIS A 242 10.93 19.04 2.89
CA HIS A 242 9.92 18.63 1.90
C HIS A 242 10.53 17.65 0.92
N PHE A 243 9.73 16.71 0.44
CA PHE A 243 10.13 15.69 -0.51
C PHE A 243 8.93 15.13 -1.28
N PHE A 244 9.17 14.16 -2.16
CA PHE A 244 8.12 13.45 -2.90
C PHE A 244 8.25 11.95 -2.68
N HIS A 245 7.11 11.28 -2.50
CA HIS A 245 7.02 9.86 -2.74
C HIS A 245 6.51 9.63 -4.16
N ARG A 246 7.21 8.82 -4.94
CA ARG A 246 6.67 8.32 -6.19
C ARG A 246 5.73 7.16 -5.89
N TRP A 247 4.52 7.30 -6.37
CA TRP A 247 3.51 6.26 -6.31
C TRP A 247 3.34 5.65 -7.68
N GLN A 248 3.03 4.35 -7.72
CA GLN A 248 2.68 3.67 -8.94
C GLN A 248 1.43 2.82 -8.74
N MET A 249 0.54 2.85 -9.71
CA MET A 249 -0.61 1.98 -9.82
C MET A 249 -0.43 1.08 -11.03
N VAL A 250 -0.69 -0.22 -10.85
CA VAL A 250 -0.68 -1.22 -11.91
C VAL A 250 -2.00 -1.98 -11.83
N VAL A 251 -2.72 -2.01 -12.94
CA VAL A 251 -3.99 -2.74 -13.07
C VAL A 251 -3.87 -3.69 -14.25
N GLY A 252 -4.36 -4.91 -14.08
CA GLY A 252 -4.30 -5.88 -15.14
C GLY A 252 -5.26 -7.04 -14.94
N THR A 253 -5.41 -7.82 -16.00
CA THR A 253 -6.31 -8.97 -16.09
C THR A 253 -5.53 -10.27 -15.91
N LYS A 254 -6.00 -11.15 -15.00
CA LYS A 254 -5.42 -12.49 -14.84
C LYS A 254 -5.65 -13.32 -16.08
N ARG A 255 -4.55 -13.78 -16.70
CA ARG A 255 -4.61 -14.69 -17.86
C ARG A 255 -4.97 -16.11 -17.45
N PRO A 256 -5.56 -16.92 -18.35
CA PRO A 256 -5.62 -18.36 -18.17
C PRO A 256 -4.21 -18.92 -17.98
N CYS A 257 -4.06 -19.92 -17.11
CA CYS A 257 -2.83 -20.70 -17.08
C CYS A 257 -2.66 -21.42 -18.43
N PRO A 258 -1.47 -21.39 -19.05
CA PRO A 258 -1.22 -22.07 -20.33
C PRO A 258 -1.43 -23.59 -20.21
#